data_47d2e2bb07414096bc87cba699bc138c
#
_entry.id   47d2e2bb07414096bc87cba699bc138c
#
_cell.length_a   1.000
_cell.length_b   1.000
_cell.length_c   1.000
_cell.angle_alpha   90.00
_cell.angle_beta   90.00
_cell.angle_gamma   90.00
#
_symmetry.space_group_name_H-M   'P 1'
#
loop_
_entity.id
_entity.type
_entity.pdbx_description
1 polymer ?
#
loop_
_entity_poly.entity_id
_entity_poly.type
_entity_poly.pdbx_seq_one_letter_code
_entity_poly.pdbx_strand_id
1 'polypeptide(L)'
;YGVWNFGAGKMKVGKDYTPVSQFISGQVYDGDLGLLGVGTQYGSRVGQIAFTFGNFDIALIDPSTGGAETTFVLAGTTFVINTTDGDVDQIVPKIEASYGMSFDTWNFGVQGGFNYFEVNDITSPAGNSEDLDVTSYTIGADAGFNFGPGYVKAAVSFGQNWGNANWAIPGNWNQGAFATYDGDDDVDDVDSMQGALVAGLKVSDMLSFEGGFGYRQDDPDEGDKSKPWAAYVQSVISLAPGVYIVPEIGYIDQDVNYDDDDAGTRFYLGGKWQINF
;
A
#
# COMPACT_ATOMS: atom_id res chain seq x y z
N TYR A 1 -10.00 -3.37 -17.84
CA TYR A 1 -11.31 -2.91 -17.39
C TYR A 1 -12.12 -2.26 -18.50
N GLY A 2 -13.45 -2.23 -18.32
CA GLY A 2 -14.38 -1.43 -19.13
C GLY A 2 -14.91 -0.24 -18.34
N VAL A 3 -15.26 0.85 -19.04
CA VAL A 3 -15.86 2.04 -18.42
C VAL A 3 -17.16 2.38 -19.13
N TRP A 4 -18.23 2.54 -18.36
CA TRP A 4 -19.51 3.03 -18.82
C TRP A 4 -19.77 4.42 -18.24
N ASN A 5 -19.95 5.41 -19.11
CA ASN A 5 -20.38 6.76 -18.74
C ASN A 5 -21.91 6.83 -18.84
N PHE A 6 -22.57 7.02 -17.69
CA PHE A 6 -24.02 7.11 -17.60
C PHE A 6 -24.54 8.54 -17.40
N GLY A 7 -23.70 9.56 -17.68
CA GLY A 7 -24.05 10.97 -17.63
C GLY A 7 -23.79 11.63 -16.27
N ALA A 8 -24.39 11.14 -15.19
CA ALA A 8 -24.16 11.66 -13.84
C ALA A 8 -22.83 11.19 -13.24
N GLY A 9 -22.20 10.17 -13.82
CA GLY A 9 -20.95 9.59 -13.35
C GLY A 9 -20.42 8.54 -14.32
N LYS A 10 -19.41 7.80 -13.86
CA LYS A 10 -18.82 6.69 -14.58
C LYS A 10 -18.83 5.43 -13.71
N MET A 11 -19.05 4.29 -14.32
CA MET A 11 -18.86 2.97 -13.69
C MET A 11 -17.71 2.26 -14.40
N LYS A 12 -16.74 1.79 -13.63
CA LYS A 12 -15.62 0.98 -14.10
C LYS A 12 -15.77 -0.44 -13.56
N VAL A 13 -15.64 -1.44 -14.44
CA VAL A 13 -15.68 -2.86 -14.08
C VAL A 13 -14.44 -3.56 -14.62
N GLY A 14 -13.72 -4.25 -13.75
CA GLY A 14 -12.53 -5.04 -14.10
C GLY A 14 -11.33 -4.74 -13.21
N LYS A 15 -10.14 -5.18 -13.63
CA LYS A 15 -8.91 -5.08 -12.86
C LYS A 15 -8.22 -3.74 -13.10
N ASP A 16 -8.07 -2.95 -12.03
CA ASP A 16 -7.38 -1.64 -12.04
C ASP A 16 -6.87 -1.28 -10.64
N TYR A 17 -6.11 -0.19 -10.52
CA TYR A 17 -5.74 0.40 -9.24
C TYR A 17 -6.96 0.82 -8.43
N THR A 18 -6.83 0.73 -7.13
CA THR A 18 -7.93 1.01 -6.19
C THR A 18 -7.82 2.44 -5.62
N PRO A 19 -8.94 3.00 -5.10
CA PRO A 19 -9.00 4.38 -4.61
C PRO A 19 -7.99 4.76 -3.52
N VAL A 20 -7.53 3.81 -2.69
CA VAL A 20 -6.57 4.13 -1.61
C VAL A 20 -5.14 4.33 -2.10
N SER A 21 -4.84 4.00 -3.36
CA SER A 21 -3.47 4.04 -3.88
C SER A 21 -2.96 5.48 -4.04
N GLN A 22 -1.80 5.79 -3.42
CA GLN A 22 -1.16 7.10 -3.42
C GLN A 22 0.08 7.10 -4.32
N PHE A 23 -0.02 7.66 -5.51
CA PHE A 23 1.08 7.73 -6.49
C PHE A 23 1.72 9.12 -6.49
N ILE A 24 2.60 9.41 -5.54
CA ILE A 24 3.29 10.70 -5.45
C ILE A 24 4.73 10.68 -5.97
N SER A 25 5.32 9.51 -6.14
CA SER A 25 6.73 9.28 -6.52
C SER A 25 6.87 8.88 -7.98
N GLY A 26 7.94 9.30 -8.63
CA GLY A 26 8.38 8.81 -9.94
C GLY A 26 9.52 7.79 -9.85
N GLN A 27 9.75 7.20 -8.70
CA GLN A 27 10.78 6.19 -8.45
C GLN A 27 10.76 5.06 -9.49
N VAL A 28 11.93 4.56 -9.84
CA VAL A 28 12.10 3.52 -10.87
C VAL A 28 12.24 2.12 -10.27
N TYR A 29 12.78 2.03 -9.06
CA TYR A 29 13.08 0.75 -8.42
C TYR A 29 11.83 -0.13 -8.35
N ASP A 30 11.99 -1.38 -8.80
CA ASP A 30 10.97 -2.44 -8.78
C ASP A 30 9.58 -2.00 -9.26
N GLY A 31 9.53 -1.15 -10.30
CA GLY A 31 8.26 -0.67 -10.85
C GLY A 31 7.50 0.30 -9.95
N ASP A 32 8.21 1.18 -9.25
CA ASP A 32 7.72 2.17 -8.29
C ASP A 32 7.37 1.60 -6.90
N LEU A 33 7.84 0.40 -6.57
CA LEU A 33 7.48 -0.26 -5.32
C LEU A 33 8.27 0.23 -4.08
N GLY A 34 9.34 1.01 -4.24
CA GLY A 34 10.18 1.40 -3.11
C GLY A 34 9.49 2.31 -2.09
N LEU A 35 8.65 3.25 -2.50
CA LEU A 35 7.82 4.06 -1.59
C LEU A 35 6.37 3.56 -1.48
N LEU A 36 5.91 2.73 -2.41
CA LEU A 36 4.62 2.06 -2.29
C LEU A 36 4.71 0.99 -1.19
N GLY A 37 3.94 1.16 -0.12
CA GLY A 37 3.96 0.28 1.06
C GLY A 37 5.02 0.64 2.11
N VAL A 38 5.97 1.55 1.82
CA VAL A 38 6.92 2.12 2.79
C VAL A 38 6.84 3.64 2.73
N GLY A 39 5.67 4.20 2.93
CA GLY A 39 5.47 5.64 2.93
C GLY A 39 4.25 6.10 2.16
N THR A 40 3.79 5.35 1.16
CA THR A 40 2.54 5.60 0.47
C THR A 40 1.66 4.37 0.43
N GLN A 41 0.35 4.58 0.53
CA GLN A 41 -0.63 3.49 0.49
C GLN A 41 -0.72 2.89 -0.91
N TYR A 42 -0.89 1.56 -0.97
CA TYR A 42 -1.04 0.85 -2.23
C TYR A 42 -2.05 -0.29 -2.14
N GLY A 43 -3.19 -0.13 -2.78
CA GLY A 43 -4.28 -1.12 -2.81
C GLY A 43 -4.15 -2.16 -3.94
N SER A 44 -3.01 -2.24 -4.62
CA SER A 44 -2.77 -3.14 -5.76
C SER A 44 -3.68 -2.87 -6.98
N ARG A 45 -3.59 -3.76 -7.96
CA ARG A 45 -4.54 -3.84 -9.07
C ARG A 45 -5.41 -5.06 -8.86
N VAL A 46 -6.68 -4.84 -8.55
CA VAL A 46 -7.63 -5.90 -8.22
C VAL A 46 -8.90 -5.79 -9.04
N GLY A 47 -9.68 -6.86 -9.09
CA GLY A 47 -11.03 -6.86 -9.66
C GLY A 47 -11.94 -5.95 -8.84
N GLN A 48 -12.67 -5.05 -9.51
CA GLN A 48 -13.50 -4.07 -8.82
C GLN A 48 -14.69 -3.62 -9.67
N ILE A 49 -15.73 -3.16 -8.99
CA ILE A 49 -16.77 -2.30 -9.55
C ILE A 49 -16.60 -0.94 -8.90
N ALA A 50 -16.17 0.06 -9.65
CA ALA A 50 -15.93 1.39 -9.13
C ALA A 50 -16.84 2.43 -9.78
N PHE A 51 -17.22 3.43 -9.01
CA PHE A 51 -18.05 4.56 -9.44
C PHE A 51 -17.31 5.85 -9.21
N THR A 52 -17.35 6.75 -10.20
CA THR A 52 -16.80 8.10 -10.14
C THR A 52 -17.91 9.13 -10.27
N PHE A 53 -18.00 10.05 -9.32
CA PHE A 53 -18.93 11.19 -9.32
C PHE A 53 -18.15 12.48 -9.10
N GLY A 54 -17.85 13.17 -10.20
CA GLY A 54 -16.97 14.35 -10.14
C GLY A 54 -15.57 13.97 -9.64
N ASN A 55 -15.21 14.43 -8.46
CA ASN A 55 -13.91 14.20 -7.81
C ASN A 55 -13.96 13.07 -6.76
N PHE A 56 -15.07 12.41 -6.61
CA PHE A 56 -15.28 11.30 -5.67
C PHE A 56 -15.27 9.97 -6.39
N ASP A 57 -14.45 9.05 -5.92
CA ASP A 57 -14.42 7.66 -6.35
C ASP A 57 -14.79 6.73 -5.20
N ILE A 58 -15.55 5.68 -5.49
CA ILE A 58 -15.86 4.58 -4.57
C ILE A 58 -15.77 3.26 -5.32
N ALA A 59 -15.12 2.27 -4.72
CA ALA A 59 -14.96 0.94 -5.29
C ALA A 59 -15.48 -0.14 -4.33
N LEU A 60 -16.21 -1.09 -4.93
CA LEU A 60 -16.54 -2.38 -4.32
C LEU A 60 -15.56 -3.39 -4.90
N ILE A 61 -14.81 -4.03 -4.04
CA ILE A 61 -13.68 -4.89 -4.38
C ILE A 61 -13.97 -6.27 -3.81
N ASP A 62 -13.53 -7.29 -4.51
CA ASP A 62 -13.51 -8.64 -3.96
C ASP A 62 -12.76 -8.63 -2.63
N PRO A 63 -13.35 -9.10 -1.51
CA PRO A 63 -12.70 -9.05 -0.22
C PRO A 63 -11.35 -9.76 -0.27
N SER A 64 -10.39 -9.20 0.45
CA SER A 64 -9.06 -9.78 0.52
C SER A 64 -8.87 -10.41 1.89
N THR A 65 -8.33 -11.61 1.91
CA THR A 65 -7.92 -12.34 3.11
C THR A 65 -6.40 -12.32 3.29
N GLY A 66 -5.69 -11.41 2.59
CA GLY A 66 -4.24 -11.32 2.66
C GLY A 66 -3.48 -12.35 1.83
N GLY A 67 -4.17 -13.06 0.95
CA GLY A 67 -3.61 -14.17 0.18
C GLY A 67 -4.12 -15.53 0.69
N ALA A 68 -3.79 -16.59 -0.02
CA ALA A 68 -4.33 -17.94 0.25
C ALA A 68 -3.90 -18.56 1.59
N GLU A 69 -3.03 -17.86 2.33
CA GLU A 69 -2.53 -18.33 3.62
C GLU A 69 -2.58 -17.16 4.61
N THR A 70 -3.49 -17.21 5.56
CA THR A 70 -3.46 -16.31 6.70
C THR A 70 -2.45 -16.90 7.70
N THR A 71 -1.33 -16.22 7.89
CA THR A 71 -0.29 -16.67 8.82
C THR A 71 -0.58 -16.05 10.19
N PHE A 72 -0.83 -16.88 11.17
CA PHE A 72 -0.91 -16.47 12.57
C PHE A 72 0.34 -16.95 13.30
N VAL A 73 0.89 -16.15 14.19
CA VAL A 73 2.05 -16.51 15.00
C VAL A 73 1.58 -16.68 16.44
N LEU A 74 1.64 -17.88 16.97
CA LEU A 74 1.36 -18.17 18.37
C LEU A 74 2.68 -18.46 19.09
N ALA A 75 3.03 -17.66 20.10
CA ALA A 75 4.16 -17.89 21.01
C ALA A 75 5.46 -18.36 20.33
N GLY A 76 5.87 -17.70 19.25
CA GLY A 76 7.09 -18.03 18.49
C GLY A 76 6.94 -19.23 17.54
N THR A 77 5.73 -19.72 17.32
CA THR A 77 5.44 -20.75 16.32
C THR A 77 4.51 -20.17 15.27
N THR A 78 4.97 -20.06 14.05
CA THR A 78 4.17 -19.62 12.92
C THR A 78 3.16 -20.70 12.57
N PHE A 79 1.88 -20.45 12.79
CA PHE A 79 0.80 -21.26 12.24
C PHE A 79 0.35 -20.64 10.92
N VAL A 80 0.57 -21.36 9.85
CA VAL A 80 -0.12 -21.07 8.60
C VAL A 80 -1.51 -21.67 8.75
N ILE A 81 -2.51 -20.82 8.97
CA ILE A 81 -3.89 -21.28 8.79
C ILE A 81 -4.06 -21.44 7.28
N ASN A 82 -3.88 -22.66 6.84
CA ASN A 82 -4.31 -23.09 5.53
C ASN A 82 -5.82 -22.97 5.54
N THR A 83 -6.39 -22.16 4.66
CA THR A 83 -7.85 -22.07 4.46
C THR A 83 -8.51 -23.42 4.10
N THR A 84 -7.73 -24.49 4.04
CA THR A 84 -8.22 -25.86 3.90
C THR A 84 -8.81 -26.45 5.20
N ASP A 85 -8.51 -25.87 6.35
CA ASP A 85 -8.99 -26.36 7.65
C ASP A 85 -9.99 -25.42 8.36
N GLY A 86 -10.21 -24.21 7.83
CA GLY A 86 -11.22 -23.26 8.28
C GLY A 86 -11.99 -22.65 7.11
N ASP A 87 -13.27 -22.37 7.30
CA ASP A 87 -14.08 -21.66 6.33
C ASP A 87 -13.89 -20.15 6.52
N VAL A 88 -13.48 -19.45 5.45
CA VAL A 88 -13.41 -17.99 5.46
C VAL A 88 -14.70 -17.41 4.92
N ASP A 89 -15.46 -16.76 5.76
CA ASP A 89 -16.69 -16.08 5.38
C ASP A 89 -16.44 -14.60 5.06
N GLN A 90 -16.77 -14.24 3.81
CA GLN A 90 -16.68 -12.88 3.28
C GLN A 90 -18.08 -12.31 3.10
N ILE A 91 -18.61 -11.68 4.15
CA ILE A 91 -20.03 -11.24 4.20
C ILE A 91 -20.24 -9.94 3.42
N VAL A 92 -19.23 -9.07 3.38
CA VAL A 92 -19.30 -7.75 2.73
C VAL A 92 -18.13 -7.56 1.76
N PRO A 93 -18.33 -6.85 0.64
CA PRO A 93 -17.19 -6.50 -0.20
C PRO A 93 -16.23 -5.57 0.53
N LYS A 94 -14.95 -5.63 0.20
CA LYS A 94 -14.00 -4.58 0.59
C LYS A 94 -14.43 -3.27 -0.09
N ILE A 95 -14.49 -2.19 0.68
CA ILE A 95 -14.92 -0.88 0.22
C ILE A 95 -13.75 0.08 0.29
N GLU A 96 -13.47 0.77 -0.80
CA GLU A 96 -12.49 1.86 -0.83
C GLU A 96 -13.10 3.09 -1.47
N ALA A 97 -12.73 4.26 -0.96
CA ALA A 97 -13.18 5.53 -1.50
C ALA A 97 -12.06 6.57 -1.48
N SER A 98 -12.12 7.52 -2.42
CA SER A 98 -11.24 8.67 -2.47
C SER A 98 -11.94 9.92 -2.94
N TYR A 99 -11.41 11.07 -2.52
CA TYR A 99 -11.82 12.38 -3.00
C TYR A 99 -10.57 13.22 -3.25
N GLY A 100 -10.44 13.79 -4.47
CA GLY A 100 -9.30 14.59 -4.83
C GLY A 100 -9.68 15.92 -5.45
N MET A 101 -8.88 16.96 -5.20
CA MET A 101 -9.01 18.26 -5.86
C MET A 101 -7.67 18.74 -6.39
N SER A 102 -7.71 19.37 -7.56
CA SER A 102 -6.55 19.96 -8.20
C SER A 102 -6.83 21.42 -8.55
N PHE A 103 -5.83 22.26 -8.28
CA PHE A 103 -5.77 23.67 -8.56
C PHE A 103 -4.52 23.98 -9.40
N ASP A 104 -4.32 25.22 -9.81
CA ASP A 104 -3.21 25.57 -10.69
C ASP A 104 -1.84 25.19 -10.14
N THR A 105 -1.63 25.36 -8.82
CA THR A 105 -0.32 25.14 -8.19
C THR A 105 -0.32 24.05 -7.13
N TRP A 106 -1.46 23.58 -6.69
CA TRP A 106 -1.56 22.55 -5.65
C TRP A 106 -2.70 21.58 -5.91
N ASN A 107 -2.55 20.40 -5.37
CA ASN A 107 -3.58 19.38 -5.34
C ASN A 107 -3.59 18.71 -3.96
N PHE A 108 -4.70 18.13 -3.61
CA PHE A 108 -4.80 17.27 -2.44
C PHE A 108 -5.77 16.12 -2.69
N GLY A 109 -5.57 15.03 -1.98
CA GLY A 109 -6.44 13.87 -1.95
C GLY A 109 -6.66 13.40 -0.52
N VAL A 110 -7.81 12.77 -0.28
CA VAL A 110 -8.11 11.97 0.90
C VAL A 110 -8.68 10.65 0.45
N GLN A 111 -8.32 9.58 1.11
CA GLN A 111 -8.77 8.24 0.78
C GLN A 111 -8.96 7.40 2.04
N GLY A 112 -9.79 6.38 1.93
CA GLY A 112 -10.02 5.44 3.00
C GLY A 112 -10.57 4.11 2.49
N GLY A 113 -10.42 3.07 3.29
CA GLY A 113 -10.87 1.73 2.97
C GLY A 113 -11.28 0.95 4.21
N PHE A 114 -12.13 -0.03 4.00
CA PHE A 114 -12.60 -0.98 5.00
C PHE A 114 -12.66 -2.37 4.40
N ASN A 115 -12.18 -3.37 5.14
CA ASN A 115 -12.22 -4.79 4.79
C ASN A 115 -12.58 -5.59 6.04
N TYR A 116 -13.40 -6.62 5.87
CA TYR A 116 -13.84 -7.50 6.94
C TYR A 116 -14.03 -8.92 6.43
N PHE A 117 -13.61 -9.89 7.20
CA PHE A 117 -13.89 -11.30 6.99
C PHE A 117 -13.85 -12.05 8.33
N GLU A 118 -14.52 -13.20 8.36
CA GLU A 118 -14.51 -14.13 9.46
C GLU A 118 -13.72 -15.39 9.09
N VAL A 119 -13.01 -15.98 10.04
CA VAL A 119 -12.37 -17.28 9.89
C VAL A 119 -13.00 -18.22 10.90
N ASN A 120 -13.79 -19.16 10.43
CA ASN A 120 -14.59 -20.06 11.25
C ASN A 120 -13.89 -21.39 11.49
N ASP A 121 -14.28 -22.08 12.58
CA ASP A 121 -13.83 -23.44 12.93
C ASP A 121 -12.32 -23.58 13.12
N ILE A 122 -11.64 -22.55 13.64
CA ILE A 122 -10.24 -22.63 14.01
C ILE A 122 -10.09 -23.50 15.26
N THR A 123 -9.21 -24.49 15.22
CA THR A 123 -8.91 -25.29 16.41
C THR A 123 -7.86 -24.58 17.26
N SER A 124 -8.27 -24.07 18.42
CA SER A 124 -7.35 -23.46 19.39
C SER A 124 -6.36 -24.48 19.96
N PRO A 125 -5.24 -24.03 20.56
CA PRO A 125 -4.30 -24.91 21.25
C PRO A 125 -4.94 -25.75 22.39
N ALA A 126 -6.04 -25.26 22.94
CA ALA A 126 -6.84 -25.98 23.94
C ALA A 126 -7.76 -27.05 23.31
N GLY A 127 -7.86 -27.11 21.99
CA GLY A 127 -8.70 -28.06 21.25
C GLY A 127 -10.17 -27.64 21.13
N ASN A 128 -10.48 -26.35 21.36
CA ASN A 128 -11.81 -25.78 21.11
C ASN A 128 -11.91 -25.32 19.65
N SER A 129 -13.14 -25.30 19.13
CA SER A 129 -13.43 -24.62 17.85
C SER A 129 -13.77 -23.16 18.15
N GLU A 130 -13.15 -22.24 17.45
CA GLU A 130 -13.29 -20.78 17.62
C GLU A 130 -13.47 -20.11 16.28
N ASP A 131 -14.17 -18.97 16.28
CA ASP A 131 -14.40 -18.13 15.11
C ASP A 131 -13.72 -16.78 15.36
N LEU A 132 -12.95 -16.29 14.39
CA LEU A 132 -12.18 -15.04 14.49
C LEU A 132 -12.66 -14.00 13.50
N ASP A 133 -12.87 -12.79 13.98
CA ASP A 133 -13.23 -11.62 13.20
C ASP A 133 -11.99 -10.80 12.84
N VAL A 134 -11.71 -10.60 11.56
CA VAL A 134 -10.59 -9.77 11.11
C VAL A 134 -11.13 -8.51 10.46
N THR A 135 -10.92 -7.38 11.13
CA THR A 135 -11.26 -6.06 10.62
C THR A 135 -10.01 -5.31 10.19
N SER A 136 -10.04 -4.74 8.98
CA SER A 136 -8.97 -3.88 8.50
C SER A 136 -9.54 -2.55 8.05
N TYR A 137 -8.85 -1.46 8.36
CA TYR A 137 -9.21 -0.13 7.85
C TYR A 137 -7.96 0.70 7.50
N THR A 138 -8.15 1.65 6.61
CA THR A 138 -7.13 2.66 6.29
C THR A 138 -7.78 4.01 6.06
N ILE A 139 -7.08 5.06 6.46
CA ILE A 139 -7.36 6.44 6.11
C ILE A 139 -6.06 7.12 5.73
N GLY A 140 -6.07 7.91 4.66
CA GLY A 140 -4.89 8.60 4.19
C GLY A 140 -5.21 9.94 3.54
N ALA A 141 -4.16 10.72 3.36
CA ALA A 141 -4.20 11.97 2.62
C ALA A 141 -2.90 12.18 1.86
N ASP A 142 -2.98 12.88 0.75
CA ASP A 142 -1.83 13.34 0.01
C ASP A 142 -2.01 14.79 -0.46
N ALA A 143 -0.89 15.47 -0.68
CA ALA A 143 -0.90 16.82 -1.22
C ALA A 143 0.33 17.05 -2.11
N GLY A 144 0.18 17.92 -3.10
CA GLY A 144 1.26 18.35 -3.98
C GLY A 144 1.22 19.86 -4.18
N PHE A 145 2.41 20.45 -4.25
CA PHE A 145 2.60 21.87 -4.56
C PHE A 145 3.64 22.05 -5.65
N ASN A 146 3.27 22.79 -6.70
CA ASN A 146 4.14 23.15 -7.83
C ASN A 146 4.58 24.62 -7.71
N PHE A 147 5.88 24.88 -7.84
CA PHE A 147 6.47 26.22 -7.74
C PHE A 147 7.41 26.51 -8.92
N GLY A 148 6.85 26.76 -10.08
CA GLY A 148 7.62 27.02 -11.31
C GLY A 148 8.41 25.79 -11.77
N PRO A 149 9.76 25.72 -11.58
CA PRO A 149 10.54 24.59 -12.07
C PRO A 149 10.48 23.36 -11.16
N GLY A 150 9.87 23.44 -9.99
CA GLY A 150 9.89 22.36 -9.00
C GLY A 150 8.54 22.01 -8.43
N TYR A 151 8.52 20.94 -7.67
CA TYR A 151 7.37 20.49 -6.89
C TYR A 151 7.79 19.80 -5.58
N VAL A 152 6.89 19.80 -4.65
CA VAL A 152 6.94 18.96 -3.44
C VAL A 152 5.62 18.23 -3.32
N LYS A 153 5.68 16.94 -2.95
CA LYS A 153 4.52 16.11 -2.69
C LYS A 153 4.71 15.38 -1.38
N ALA A 154 3.63 15.20 -0.63
CA ALA A 154 3.63 14.45 0.61
C ALA A 154 2.40 13.54 0.67
N ALA A 155 2.53 12.42 1.38
CA ALA A 155 1.45 11.50 1.70
C ALA A 155 1.58 11.03 3.14
N VAL A 156 0.44 10.72 3.75
CA VAL A 156 0.35 10.06 5.06
C VAL A 156 -0.82 9.08 5.05
N SER A 157 -0.70 7.99 5.81
CA SER A 157 -1.80 7.04 6.02
C SER A 157 -1.71 6.42 7.41
N PHE A 158 -2.87 6.06 7.95
CA PHE A 158 -3.05 5.40 9.24
C PHE A 158 -4.10 4.31 9.10
N GLY A 159 -4.00 3.26 9.88
CA GLY A 159 -5.00 2.21 9.91
C GLY A 159 -4.54 0.96 10.62
N GLN A 160 -5.24 -0.14 10.40
CA GLN A 160 -5.07 -1.38 11.12
C GLN A 160 -5.13 -2.55 10.12
N ASN A 161 -4.35 -3.59 10.38
CA ASN A 161 -4.36 -4.87 9.66
C ASN A 161 -4.23 -4.71 8.13
N TRP A 162 -3.32 -3.86 7.67
CA TRP A 162 -3.18 -3.54 6.25
C TRP A 162 -2.81 -4.74 5.39
N GLY A 163 -2.07 -5.70 5.94
CA GLY A 163 -1.71 -6.94 5.25
C GLY A 163 -2.93 -7.76 4.87
N ASN A 164 -3.89 -7.90 5.79
CA ASN A 164 -5.11 -8.66 5.57
C ASN A 164 -6.01 -8.06 4.48
N ALA A 165 -5.92 -6.74 4.28
CA ALA A 165 -6.68 -6.05 3.25
C ALA A 165 -5.90 -5.83 1.93
N ASN A 166 -4.67 -6.36 1.79
CA ASN A 166 -3.78 -6.08 0.67
C ASN A 166 -3.51 -4.57 0.45
N TRP A 167 -3.43 -3.79 1.51
CA TRP A 167 -3.04 -2.37 1.44
C TRP A 167 -1.56 -2.14 1.71
N ALA A 168 -0.87 -3.21 2.06
CA ALA A 168 0.56 -3.26 2.15
C ALA A 168 1.09 -4.15 1.01
N ILE A 169 2.28 -3.83 0.46
CA ILE A 169 2.87 -4.63 -0.62
C ILE A 169 3.27 -6.01 -0.07
N PRO A 170 2.84 -7.12 -0.71
CA PRO A 170 3.29 -8.46 -0.34
C PRO A 170 4.81 -8.61 -0.52
N GLY A 171 5.44 -9.31 0.38
CA GLY A 171 6.87 -9.58 0.37
C GLY A 171 7.54 -9.19 1.68
N ASN A 172 8.86 -9.07 1.68
CA ASN A 172 9.67 -8.82 2.90
C ASN A 172 9.34 -7.52 3.66
N TRP A 173 8.51 -6.64 3.10
CA TRP A 173 8.07 -5.38 3.69
C TRP A 173 6.86 -5.48 4.62
N ASN A 174 6.21 -6.64 4.69
CA ASN A 174 4.86 -6.76 5.24
C ASN A 174 4.76 -7.65 6.45
N GLN A 175 5.87 -8.08 6.99
CA GLN A 175 5.80 -9.04 8.10
C GLN A 175 5.07 -8.47 9.33
N GLY A 176 4.97 -7.14 9.43
CA GLY A 176 4.34 -6.45 10.55
C GLY A 176 2.89 -5.98 10.37
N ALA A 177 2.20 -6.28 9.27
CA ALA A 177 0.90 -5.67 8.98
C ALA A 177 -0.29 -6.64 8.98
N PHE A 178 -0.10 -7.87 9.43
CA PHE A 178 -1.15 -8.88 9.52
C PHE A 178 -1.58 -9.06 10.97
N ALA A 179 -2.88 -9.10 11.20
CA ALA A 179 -3.44 -9.56 12.46
C ALA A 179 -2.93 -10.96 12.79
N THR A 180 -2.70 -11.23 14.06
CA THR A 180 -2.25 -12.53 14.56
C THR A 180 -3.26 -13.11 15.53
N TYR A 181 -3.28 -14.44 15.70
CA TYR A 181 -4.16 -15.13 16.62
C TYR A 181 -3.44 -15.34 17.96
N ASP A 182 -4.02 -14.85 19.05
CA ASP A 182 -3.42 -14.91 20.39
C ASP A 182 -3.48 -16.31 21.06
N GLY A 183 -4.29 -17.22 20.48
CA GLY A 183 -4.46 -18.59 20.99
C GLY A 183 -5.65 -18.77 21.92
N ASP A 184 -6.36 -17.71 22.22
CA ASP A 184 -7.66 -17.72 22.91
C ASP A 184 -8.78 -17.50 21.89
N ASP A 185 -9.66 -16.54 22.04
CA ASP A 185 -10.81 -16.27 21.17
C ASP A 185 -10.74 -14.91 20.48
N ASP A 186 -9.53 -14.32 20.38
CA ASP A 186 -9.33 -12.97 19.86
C ASP A 186 -8.18 -12.88 18.84
N VAL A 187 -8.09 -11.75 18.22
CA VAL A 187 -7.09 -11.40 17.20
C VAL A 187 -6.24 -10.24 17.71
N ASP A 188 -4.93 -10.46 17.79
CA ASP A 188 -3.97 -9.37 18.00
C ASP A 188 -3.89 -8.50 16.75
N ASP A 189 -4.32 -7.27 16.87
CA ASP A 189 -4.32 -6.32 15.78
C ASP A 189 -2.95 -5.68 15.56
N VAL A 190 -2.75 -5.13 14.38
CA VAL A 190 -1.54 -4.37 14.03
C VAL A 190 -1.93 -2.96 13.58
N ASP A 191 -1.60 -1.99 14.40
CA ASP A 191 -1.71 -0.58 14.05
C ASP A 191 -0.59 -0.17 13.09
N SER A 192 -0.95 0.44 11.98
CA SER A 192 0.01 0.87 10.96
C SER A 192 -0.08 2.36 10.68
N MET A 193 1.07 2.99 10.52
CA MET A 193 1.17 4.36 10.03
C MET A 193 2.32 4.50 9.04
N GLN A 194 2.14 5.38 8.05
CA GLN A 194 3.22 5.68 7.11
C GLN A 194 3.13 7.10 6.56
N GLY A 195 4.24 7.57 6.01
CA GLY A 195 4.30 8.84 5.33
C GLY A 195 5.47 8.94 4.37
N ALA A 196 5.30 9.74 3.33
CA ALA A 196 6.34 10.00 2.35
C ALA A 196 6.42 11.47 1.98
N LEU A 197 7.63 11.88 1.60
CA LEU A 197 7.94 13.19 1.04
C LEU A 197 8.73 13.01 -0.25
N VAL A 198 8.30 13.67 -1.32
CA VAL A 198 8.94 13.65 -2.65
C VAL A 198 9.13 15.09 -3.13
N ALA A 199 10.31 15.39 -3.64
CA ALA A 199 10.60 16.69 -4.23
C ALA A 199 11.29 16.53 -5.58
N GLY A 200 10.90 17.35 -6.54
CA GLY A 200 11.48 17.36 -7.88
C GLY A 200 11.82 18.78 -8.36
N LEU A 201 12.85 18.85 -9.19
CA LEU A 201 13.33 20.10 -9.76
C LEU A 201 13.73 19.92 -11.23
N LYS A 202 13.12 20.69 -12.13
CA LYS A 202 13.55 20.80 -13.52
C LYS A 202 14.68 21.83 -13.62
N VAL A 203 15.88 21.39 -13.97
CA VAL A 203 17.07 22.24 -14.13
C VAL A 203 17.18 22.80 -15.54
N SER A 204 16.79 21.99 -16.52
CA SER A 204 16.75 22.39 -17.95
C SER A 204 15.69 21.56 -18.68
N ASP A 205 15.52 21.81 -19.99
CA ASP A 205 14.62 21.00 -20.83
C ASP A 205 15.10 19.54 -20.98
N MET A 206 16.38 19.29 -20.75
CA MET A 206 16.97 17.97 -20.86
C MET A 206 17.18 17.27 -19.52
N LEU A 207 17.10 17.99 -18.39
CA LEU A 207 17.50 17.45 -17.09
C LEU A 207 16.55 17.89 -15.97
N SER A 208 16.02 16.92 -15.26
CA SER A 208 15.36 17.11 -13.98
C SER A 208 15.84 16.09 -12.95
N PHE A 209 15.67 16.42 -11.68
CA PHE A 209 15.96 15.56 -10.55
C PHE A 209 14.70 15.35 -9.73
N GLU A 210 14.61 14.18 -9.12
CA GLU A 210 13.61 13.87 -8.10
C GLU A 210 14.28 13.06 -7.00
N GLY A 211 13.85 13.27 -5.76
CA GLY A 211 14.21 12.45 -4.65
C GLY A 211 13.03 12.28 -3.70
N GLY A 212 12.98 11.16 -3.03
CA GLY A 212 11.92 10.81 -2.10
C GLY A 212 12.43 10.07 -0.88
N PHE A 213 11.65 10.18 0.17
CA PHE A 213 11.82 9.45 1.43
C PHE A 213 10.45 8.94 1.88
N GLY A 214 10.41 7.68 2.29
CA GLY A 214 9.24 7.03 2.85
C GLY A 214 9.57 6.34 4.16
N TYR A 215 8.63 6.37 5.08
CA TYR A 215 8.71 5.72 6.38
C TYR A 215 7.38 5.05 6.69
N ARG A 216 7.46 3.88 7.30
CA ARG A 216 6.30 3.15 7.82
C ARG A 216 6.61 2.66 9.23
N GLN A 217 5.59 2.49 10.05
CA GLN A 217 5.65 1.78 11.32
C GLN A 217 4.44 0.86 11.40
N ASP A 218 4.71 -0.38 11.75
CA ASP A 218 3.71 -1.38 12.14
C ASP A 218 3.91 -1.68 13.61
N ASP A 219 2.85 -1.58 14.38
CA ASP A 219 2.80 -1.70 15.83
C ASP A 219 1.82 -2.82 16.20
N PRO A 220 2.27 -4.07 16.30
CA PRO A 220 1.41 -5.17 16.73
C PRO A 220 1.08 -5.04 18.23
N ASP A 221 -0.09 -5.52 18.63
CA ASP A 221 -0.49 -5.59 20.03
C ASP A 221 0.46 -6.47 20.83
N GLU A 222 0.98 -7.54 20.21
CA GLU A 222 2.06 -8.37 20.76
C GLU A 222 3.23 -8.49 19.77
N GLY A 223 4.48 -8.40 20.29
CA GLY A 223 5.71 -8.48 19.51
C GLY A 223 6.40 -7.14 19.31
N ASP A 224 7.41 -7.13 18.45
CA ASP A 224 8.24 -5.95 18.22
C ASP A 224 7.73 -5.07 17.07
N LYS A 225 7.87 -3.76 17.26
CA LYS A 225 7.49 -2.78 16.23
C LYS A 225 8.45 -2.82 15.06
N SER A 226 7.92 -2.91 13.86
CA SER A 226 8.68 -2.77 12.62
C SER A 226 8.62 -1.34 12.10
N LYS A 227 9.77 -0.80 11.65
CA LYS A 227 9.90 0.61 11.21
C LYS A 227 10.67 0.72 9.88
N PRO A 228 10.24 0.06 8.81
CA PRO A 228 10.92 0.13 7.53
C PRO A 228 10.92 1.56 6.96
N TRP A 229 12.00 1.89 6.26
CA TRP A 229 12.10 3.15 5.53
C TRP A 229 12.83 2.99 4.20
N ALA A 230 12.58 3.89 3.26
CA ALA A 230 13.21 3.90 1.96
C ALA A 230 13.53 5.35 1.53
N ALA A 231 14.64 5.51 0.81
CA ALA A 231 15.01 6.77 0.20
C ALA A 231 15.61 6.55 -1.17
N TYR A 232 15.38 7.49 -2.11
CA TYR A 232 15.98 7.45 -3.43
C TYR A 232 16.28 8.84 -3.97
N VAL A 233 17.18 8.88 -4.94
CA VAL A 233 17.43 10.04 -5.80
C VAL A 233 17.56 9.55 -7.25
N GLN A 234 16.89 10.23 -8.16
CA GLN A 234 16.96 9.97 -9.59
C GLN A 234 17.15 11.23 -10.39
N SER A 235 17.63 11.07 -11.63
CA SER A 235 17.58 12.14 -12.63
C SER A 235 16.84 11.65 -13.87
N VAL A 236 16.00 12.52 -14.44
CA VAL A 236 15.37 12.26 -15.73
C VAL A 236 16.14 13.00 -16.79
N ILE A 237 16.79 12.29 -17.70
CA ILE A 237 17.58 12.82 -18.81
C ILE A 237 16.78 12.64 -20.10
N SER A 238 16.28 13.73 -20.66
CA SER A 238 15.56 13.75 -21.94
C SER A 238 16.56 13.83 -23.08
N LEU A 239 16.73 12.76 -23.85
CA LEU A 239 17.65 12.68 -24.99
C LEU A 239 17.02 13.22 -26.29
N ALA A 240 15.70 13.04 -26.41
CA ALA A 240 14.87 13.52 -27.50
C ALA A 240 13.43 13.57 -27.04
N PRO A 241 12.49 14.22 -27.80
CA PRO A 241 11.06 14.11 -27.47
C PRO A 241 10.61 12.66 -27.37
N GLY A 242 10.07 12.30 -26.20
CA GLY A 242 9.63 10.93 -25.90
C GLY A 242 10.73 9.92 -25.55
N VAL A 243 12.02 10.30 -25.51
CA VAL A 243 13.14 9.39 -25.21
C VAL A 243 13.85 9.83 -23.94
N TYR A 244 13.85 8.96 -22.92
CA TYR A 244 14.37 9.26 -21.58
C TYR A 244 15.30 8.17 -21.08
N ILE A 245 16.31 8.59 -20.29
CA ILE A 245 17.07 7.72 -19.40
C ILE A 245 16.87 8.24 -17.98
N VAL A 246 16.58 7.34 -17.05
CA VAL A 246 16.34 7.67 -15.64
C VAL A 246 17.25 6.82 -14.76
N PRO A 247 18.51 7.24 -14.53
CA PRO A 247 19.36 6.63 -13.53
C PRO A 247 18.84 6.97 -12.14
N GLU A 248 18.86 5.98 -11.24
CA GLU A 248 18.39 6.07 -9.89
C GLU A 248 19.31 5.32 -8.93
N ILE A 249 19.48 5.88 -7.75
CA ILE A 249 20.16 5.28 -6.61
C ILE A 249 19.22 5.35 -5.41
N GLY A 250 19.19 4.30 -4.62
CA GLY A 250 18.37 4.30 -3.41
C GLY A 250 18.85 3.31 -2.34
N TYR A 251 18.23 3.45 -1.21
CA TYR A 251 18.47 2.65 -0.04
C TYR A 251 17.14 2.30 0.62
N ILE A 252 17.06 1.09 1.11
CA ILE A 252 15.89 0.50 1.72
C ILE A 252 16.34 -0.22 2.96
N ASP A 253 15.72 0.09 4.06
CA ASP A 253 15.86 -0.59 5.34
C ASP A 253 14.53 -1.27 5.67
N GLN A 254 14.57 -2.58 5.85
CA GLN A 254 13.37 -3.37 6.15
C GLN A 254 13.13 -3.50 7.66
N ASP A 255 14.05 -2.96 8.49
CA ASP A 255 14.03 -3.02 9.95
C ASP A 255 13.96 -4.46 10.47
N VAL A 256 13.17 -4.73 11.47
CA VAL A 256 13.00 -6.06 12.07
C VAL A 256 11.67 -6.70 11.69
N ASN A 257 11.61 -8.02 11.78
CA ASN A 257 10.38 -8.78 11.74
C ASN A 257 9.76 -8.92 13.15
N TYR A 258 8.67 -9.66 13.30
CA TYR A 258 8.00 -9.92 14.58
C TYR A 258 8.87 -10.62 15.63
N ASP A 259 9.88 -11.37 15.20
CA ASP A 259 10.77 -12.14 16.06
C ASP A 259 12.04 -11.33 16.44
N ASP A 260 12.04 -9.99 16.23
CA ASP A 260 13.19 -9.08 16.39
C ASP A 260 14.42 -9.45 15.54
N ASP A 261 14.22 -10.24 14.50
CA ASP A 261 15.28 -10.56 13.54
C ASP A 261 15.43 -9.45 12.49
N ASP A 262 16.67 -9.06 12.19
CA ASP A 262 17.00 -8.09 11.13
C ASP A 262 16.48 -8.58 9.77
N ALA A 263 15.49 -7.87 9.21
CA ALA A 263 14.92 -8.16 7.90
C ALA A 263 15.82 -7.68 6.74
N GLY A 264 16.91 -6.98 7.07
CA GLY A 264 17.98 -6.61 6.17
C GLY A 264 17.81 -5.26 5.50
N THR A 265 18.91 -4.84 4.90
CA THR A 265 19.01 -3.57 4.17
C THR A 265 19.35 -3.81 2.71
N ARG A 266 18.95 -2.89 1.84
CA ARG A 266 19.23 -2.96 0.41
C ARG A 266 19.69 -1.62 -0.12
N PHE A 267 20.91 -1.58 -0.62
CA PHE A 267 21.40 -0.51 -1.48
C PHE A 267 21.23 -0.92 -2.94
N TYR A 268 20.71 -0.04 -3.78
CA TYR A 268 20.57 -0.31 -5.21
C TYR A 268 21.01 0.85 -6.09
N LEU A 269 21.46 0.50 -7.29
CA LEU A 269 21.70 1.41 -8.40
C LEU A 269 21.05 0.80 -9.64
N GLY A 270 20.22 1.57 -10.30
CA GLY A 270 19.49 1.13 -11.47
C GLY A 270 19.24 2.25 -12.47
N GLY A 271 18.58 1.90 -13.55
CA GLY A 271 18.17 2.86 -14.54
C GLY A 271 17.04 2.36 -15.41
N LYS A 272 16.11 3.26 -15.74
CA LYS A 272 15.03 3.02 -16.69
C LYS A 272 15.38 3.66 -18.02
N TRP A 273 15.18 2.94 -19.09
CA TRP A 273 15.16 3.46 -20.45
C TRP A 273 13.71 3.49 -20.94
N GLN A 274 13.23 4.65 -21.34
CA GLN A 274 11.82 4.83 -21.74
C GLN A 274 11.72 5.50 -23.09
N ILE A 275 10.88 4.93 -23.96
CA ILE A 275 10.51 5.52 -25.25
C ILE A 275 8.98 5.58 -25.29
N ASN A 276 8.45 6.79 -25.50
CA ASN A 276 7.02 7.04 -25.68
C ASN A 276 6.76 7.31 -27.16
N PHE A 277 5.82 6.59 -27.78
CA PHE A 277 5.44 6.68 -29.18
C PHE A 277 4.16 7.48 -29.36
#